data_5c5b7dc8f9d1c298676b06826b5dbf0c
#
_entry.id   5c5b7dc8f9d1c298676b06826b5dbf0c
#
_cell.length_a   1.000
_cell.length_b   1.000
_cell.length_c   1.000
_cell.angle_alpha   90.00
_cell.angle_beta   90.00
_cell.angle_gamma   90.00
#
_symmetry.space_group_name_H-M   'P 1'
#
loop_
_entity.id
_entity.type
_entity.pdbx_description
1 polymer ?
#
loop_
_entity_poly.entity_id
_entity_poly.type
_entity_poly.pdbx_seq_one_letter_code
_entity_poly.pdbx_strand_id
1 'polypeptide(L)'
;MSVVEKIKNENQTTIIQPKKSGLLVENPVYKPFRYPWCYDAWLTQQRIHWLPEEVPLGDDVRDWQKNLTQSEKNLLTQIFRFFTQADVEVNNCYLRHYTTVFKPTEVLMMMTAFAAMETVHIAAYSHLLDTIGMPETEYSAFLQYKDCLLYTSPSPRDRSVSRMPSSA
;
A
#
# COMPACT_ATOMS: atom_id res chain seq x y z
N MET A 1 -59.21 2.39 4.57
CA MET A 1 -57.76 2.59 4.37
C MET A 1 -57.28 1.56 3.32
N SER A 2 -56.86 2.05 2.16
CA SER A 2 -56.40 1.16 1.10
C SER A 2 -54.99 0.61 1.41
N VAL A 3 -54.67 -0.56 0.84
CA VAL A 3 -53.31 -1.17 0.99
C VAL A 3 -52.20 -0.23 0.54
N VAL A 4 -52.49 0.67 -0.40
CA VAL A 4 -51.59 1.70 -0.93
C VAL A 4 -51.26 2.80 0.11
N GLU A 5 -52.17 3.12 1.02
CA GLU A 5 -51.92 4.10 2.09
C GLU A 5 -51.09 3.50 3.21
N LYS A 6 -51.20 2.17 3.45
CA LYS A 6 -50.30 1.47 4.41
C LYS A 6 -48.86 1.41 3.91
N ILE A 7 -48.64 1.18 2.63
CA ILE A 7 -47.28 1.11 2.02
C ILE A 7 -46.60 2.49 2.04
N LYS A 8 -47.33 3.60 1.92
CA LYS A 8 -46.76 4.93 2.01
C LYS A 8 -46.27 5.30 3.41
N ASN A 9 -46.85 4.74 4.46
CA ASN A 9 -46.43 5.01 5.85
C ASN A 9 -45.24 4.15 6.32
N GLU A 10 -44.97 3.03 5.65
CA GLU A 10 -43.82 2.16 5.99
C GLU A 10 -42.51 2.59 5.33
N ASN A 11 -42.57 3.51 4.33
CA ASN A 11 -41.40 4.03 3.63
C ASN A 11 -40.88 5.40 4.13
N GLN A 12 -41.23 5.81 5.33
CA GLN A 12 -40.44 6.81 6.03
C GLN A 12 -39.16 6.13 6.51
N THR A 13 -38.22 5.92 5.58
CA THR A 13 -36.85 5.58 5.92
C THR A 13 -36.36 6.72 6.81
N THR A 14 -36.28 6.47 8.10
CA THR A 14 -35.60 7.37 9.04
C THR A 14 -34.18 7.49 8.49
N ILE A 15 -33.87 8.60 7.82
CA ILE A 15 -32.50 8.91 7.41
C ILE A 15 -31.75 9.08 8.72
N ILE A 16 -31.12 8.01 9.16
CA ILE A 16 -30.20 8.06 10.29
C ILE A 16 -29.07 8.97 9.85
N GLN A 17 -29.13 10.21 10.28
CA GLN A 17 -28.05 11.16 10.10
C GLN A 17 -26.80 10.52 10.73
N PRO A 18 -25.72 10.27 9.99
CA PRO A 18 -24.54 9.66 10.55
C PRO A 18 -24.03 10.59 11.65
N LYS A 19 -24.01 10.13 12.88
CA LYS A 19 -23.27 10.79 13.97
C LYS A 19 -21.89 11.12 13.46
N LYS A 20 -21.35 12.31 13.81
CA LYS A 20 -20.00 12.78 13.46
C LYS A 20 -19.03 11.61 13.58
N SER A 21 -18.72 10.99 12.45
CA SER A 21 -17.96 9.74 12.39
C SER A 21 -16.67 10.02 11.66
N GLY A 22 -15.57 9.97 12.41
CA GLY A 22 -14.22 10.05 11.85
C GLY A 22 -13.81 8.78 11.12
N LEU A 23 -12.55 8.74 10.67
CA LEU A 23 -11.94 7.61 9.96
C LEU A 23 -11.95 6.29 10.76
N LEU A 24 -12.14 6.35 12.08
CA LEU A 24 -12.13 5.20 12.98
C LEU A 24 -13.52 4.57 13.19
N VAL A 25 -14.55 5.08 12.49
CA VAL A 25 -15.94 4.64 12.67
C VAL A 25 -16.48 4.07 11.35
N GLU A 26 -17.06 2.91 11.42
CA GLU A 26 -17.68 2.23 10.27
C GLU A 26 -18.81 3.05 9.64
N ASN A 27 -19.00 2.87 8.35
CA ASN A 27 -20.19 3.34 7.68
C ASN A 27 -21.33 2.35 7.99
N PRO A 28 -22.51 2.81 8.44
CA PRO A 28 -23.67 1.93 8.64
C PRO A 28 -24.22 1.42 7.31
N VAL A 29 -23.91 2.11 6.22
CA VAL A 29 -24.29 1.78 4.84
C VAL A 29 -23.10 2.06 3.92
N TYR A 30 -23.03 1.36 2.78
CA TYR A 30 -21.91 1.51 1.84
C TYR A 30 -21.93 2.85 1.06
N LYS A 31 -23.06 3.51 0.97
CA LYS A 31 -23.25 4.85 0.35
C LYS A 31 -24.19 5.71 1.18
N PRO A 32 -24.02 7.05 1.12
CA PRO A 32 -23.00 7.82 0.40
C PRO A 32 -21.62 7.66 1.01
N PHE A 33 -20.56 7.74 0.20
CA PHE A 33 -19.18 7.78 0.67
C PHE A 33 -18.92 9.07 1.45
N ARG A 34 -18.32 8.94 2.63
CA ARG A 34 -17.90 10.08 3.47
C ARG A 34 -16.59 10.70 2.99
N TYR A 35 -15.76 9.90 2.34
CA TYR A 35 -14.45 10.26 1.81
C TYR A 35 -14.39 9.93 0.31
N PRO A 36 -15.07 10.67 -0.57
CA PRO A 36 -15.15 10.36 -2.01
C PRO A 36 -13.78 10.27 -2.68
N TRP A 37 -12.81 11.06 -2.23
CA TRP A 37 -11.44 11.03 -2.73
C TRP A 37 -10.76 9.66 -2.55
N CYS A 38 -11.11 8.88 -1.52
CA CYS A 38 -10.62 7.51 -1.36
C CYS A 38 -11.15 6.59 -2.45
N TYR A 39 -12.42 6.77 -2.84
CA TYR A 39 -12.99 6.03 -3.97
C TYR A 39 -12.31 6.41 -5.28
N ASP A 40 -12.03 7.70 -5.50
CA ASP A 40 -11.33 8.17 -6.69
C ASP A 40 -9.90 7.63 -6.75
N ALA A 41 -9.20 7.58 -5.62
CA ALA A 41 -7.88 6.98 -5.52
C ALA A 41 -7.92 5.46 -5.80
N TRP A 42 -8.90 4.74 -5.24
CA TRP A 42 -9.13 3.34 -5.57
C TRP A 42 -9.35 3.14 -7.07
N LEU A 43 -10.22 3.96 -7.69
CA LEU A 43 -10.54 3.86 -9.12
C LEU A 43 -9.30 4.13 -9.98
N THR A 44 -8.45 5.07 -9.57
CA THR A 44 -7.18 5.35 -10.24
C THR A 44 -6.29 4.11 -10.23
N GLN A 45 -6.12 3.44 -9.09
CA GLN A 45 -5.33 2.21 -9.00
C GLN A 45 -5.87 1.10 -9.91
N GLN A 46 -7.20 0.94 -10.03
CA GLN A 46 -7.77 -0.04 -10.93
C GLN A 46 -7.45 0.24 -12.42
N ARG A 47 -7.27 1.52 -12.78
CA ARG A 47 -7.02 1.94 -14.17
C ARG A 47 -5.55 1.86 -14.57
N ILE A 48 -4.64 1.91 -13.62
CA ILE A 48 -3.18 1.86 -13.85
C ILE A 48 -2.59 0.49 -13.54
N HIS A 49 -3.42 -0.55 -13.43
CA HIS A 49 -2.97 -1.92 -13.20
C HIS A 49 -2.07 -2.39 -14.33
N TRP A 50 -1.00 -3.08 -13.97
CA TRP A 50 -0.05 -3.71 -14.89
C TRP A 50 0.48 -5.00 -14.28
N LEU A 51 1.13 -5.84 -15.11
CA LEU A 51 1.76 -7.08 -14.68
C LEU A 51 3.27 -7.06 -15.01
N PRO A 52 4.11 -7.73 -14.21
CA PRO A 52 5.57 -7.74 -14.41
C PRO A 52 6.00 -8.18 -15.80
N GLU A 53 5.32 -9.17 -16.38
CA GLU A 53 5.59 -9.68 -17.71
C GLU A 53 5.29 -8.70 -18.86
N GLU A 54 4.59 -7.61 -18.59
CA GLU A 54 4.35 -6.53 -19.56
C GLU A 54 5.58 -5.63 -19.73
N VAL A 55 6.55 -5.72 -18.81
CA VAL A 55 7.78 -4.91 -18.83
C VAL A 55 8.87 -5.66 -19.59
N PRO A 56 9.32 -5.15 -20.76
CA PRO A 56 10.37 -5.82 -21.55
C PRO A 56 11.75 -5.61 -20.91
N LEU A 57 12.34 -6.65 -20.33
CA LEU A 57 13.63 -6.61 -19.63
C LEU A 57 14.84 -6.98 -20.51
N GLY A 58 14.67 -7.14 -21.82
CA GLY A 58 15.77 -7.57 -22.69
C GLY A 58 16.95 -6.59 -22.75
N ASP A 59 16.68 -5.30 -22.69
CA ASP A 59 17.71 -4.27 -22.66
C ASP A 59 18.39 -4.21 -21.28
N ASP A 60 17.64 -4.39 -20.20
CA ASP A 60 18.16 -4.42 -18.84
C ASP A 60 19.15 -5.57 -18.65
N VAL A 61 18.86 -6.75 -19.20
CA VAL A 61 19.78 -7.90 -19.19
C VAL A 61 21.08 -7.57 -19.93
N ARG A 62 20.97 -6.95 -21.11
CA ARG A 62 22.13 -6.54 -21.89
C ARG A 62 22.97 -5.51 -21.14
N ASP A 63 22.34 -4.52 -20.55
CA ASP A 63 23.01 -3.46 -19.82
C ASP A 63 23.67 -4.03 -18.56
N TRP A 64 22.98 -4.88 -17.82
CA TRP A 64 23.53 -5.57 -16.68
C TRP A 64 24.79 -6.40 -17.03
N GLN A 65 24.75 -7.12 -18.12
CA GLN A 65 25.86 -8.00 -18.51
C GLN A 65 27.05 -7.27 -19.11
N LYS A 66 26.81 -6.23 -19.94
CA LYS A 66 27.84 -5.67 -20.84
C LYS A 66 28.15 -4.19 -20.63
N ASN A 67 27.16 -3.38 -20.25
CA ASN A 67 27.30 -1.93 -20.30
C ASN A 67 27.58 -1.31 -18.92
N LEU A 68 26.98 -1.86 -17.84
CA LEU A 68 27.17 -1.35 -16.52
C LEU A 68 28.54 -1.67 -15.94
N THR A 69 29.17 -0.66 -15.35
CA THR A 69 30.39 -0.82 -14.54
C THR A 69 30.10 -1.55 -13.25
N GLN A 70 31.13 -2.08 -12.59
CA GLN A 70 30.98 -2.73 -11.29
C GLN A 70 30.40 -1.79 -10.22
N SER A 71 30.76 -0.51 -10.23
CA SER A 71 30.22 0.48 -9.31
C SER A 71 28.73 0.72 -9.49
N GLU A 72 28.27 0.80 -10.74
CA GLU A 72 26.84 0.94 -11.05
C GLU A 72 26.06 -0.32 -10.65
N LYS A 73 26.59 -1.50 -10.96
CA LYS A 73 25.97 -2.77 -10.50
C LYS A 73 25.86 -2.82 -8.98
N ASN A 74 26.91 -2.42 -8.27
CA ASN A 74 26.90 -2.38 -6.80
C ASN A 74 25.81 -1.42 -6.28
N LEU A 75 25.70 -0.23 -6.87
CA LEU A 75 24.67 0.74 -6.51
C LEU A 75 23.26 0.18 -6.74
N LEU A 76 23.00 -0.36 -7.94
CA LEU A 76 21.71 -0.96 -8.28
C LEU A 76 21.36 -2.14 -7.38
N THR A 77 22.35 -2.99 -7.04
CA THR A 77 22.15 -4.10 -6.10
C THR A 77 21.66 -3.59 -4.74
N GLN A 78 22.24 -2.50 -4.23
CA GLN A 78 21.78 -1.92 -2.96
C GLN A 78 20.35 -1.38 -3.07
N ILE A 79 20.03 -0.71 -4.19
CA ILE A 79 18.70 -0.19 -4.48
C ILE A 79 17.68 -1.35 -4.53
N PHE A 80 17.97 -2.42 -5.25
CA PHE A 80 17.09 -3.57 -5.34
C PHE A 80 16.88 -4.25 -3.98
N ARG A 81 17.95 -4.44 -3.20
CA ARG A 81 17.86 -4.94 -1.82
C ARG A 81 16.92 -4.11 -0.95
N PHE A 82 16.96 -2.80 -1.09
CA PHE A 82 16.09 -1.91 -0.34
C PHE A 82 14.62 -2.07 -0.77
N PHE A 83 14.33 -1.90 -2.05
CA PHE A 83 12.95 -1.86 -2.53
C PHE A 83 12.22 -3.20 -2.39
N THR A 84 12.88 -4.32 -2.66
CA THR A 84 12.25 -5.65 -2.50
C THR A 84 11.76 -5.90 -1.10
N GLN A 85 12.50 -5.48 -0.08
CA GLN A 85 12.05 -5.60 1.31
C GLN A 85 11.08 -4.49 1.70
N ALA A 86 11.27 -3.26 1.20
CA ALA A 86 10.40 -2.13 1.51
C ALA A 86 8.95 -2.42 1.11
N ASP A 87 8.71 -2.94 -0.09
CA ASP A 87 7.37 -3.22 -0.60
C ASP A 87 6.66 -4.32 0.21
N VAL A 88 7.40 -5.31 0.72
CA VAL A 88 6.87 -6.31 1.65
C VAL A 88 6.40 -5.65 2.96
N GLU A 89 7.21 -4.75 3.51
CA GLU A 89 6.86 -4.06 4.77
C GLU A 89 5.71 -3.06 4.57
N VAL A 90 5.67 -2.36 3.43
CA VAL A 90 4.57 -1.45 3.08
C VAL A 90 3.26 -2.24 2.89
N ASN A 91 3.28 -3.37 2.19
CA ASN A 91 2.14 -4.25 2.07
C ASN A 91 1.63 -4.71 3.45
N ASN A 92 2.53 -5.19 4.31
CA ASN A 92 2.21 -5.58 5.67
C ASN A 92 1.62 -4.42 6.49
N CYS A 93 2.12 -3.19 6.29
CA CYS A 93 1.60 -2.00 6.96
C CYS A 93 0.14 -1.75 6.60
N TYR A 94 -0.23 -1.82 5.32
CA TYR A 94 -1.61 -1.71 4.89
C TYR A 94 -2.48 -2.81 5.50
N LEU A 95 -2.09 -4.09 5.34
CA LEU A 95 -2.93 -5.22 5.70
C LEU A 95 -3.04 -5.46 7.21
N ARG A 96 -1.97 -5.26 7.97
CA ARG A 96 -1.92 -5.60 9.40
C ARG A 96 -2.19 -4.42 10.32
N HIS A 97 -1.97 -3.19 9.86
CA HIS A 97 -2.08 -2.01 10.70
C HIS A 97 -3.19 -1.08 10.24
N TYR A 98 -3.17 -0.59 9.00
CA TYR A 98 -4.10 0.44 8.56
C TYR A 98 -5.52 -0.08 8.37
N THR A 99 -5.71 -1.22 7.71
CA THR A 99 -7.05 -1.81 7.50
C THR A 99 -7.73 -2.24 8.79
N THR A 100 -6.98 -2.48 9.85
CA THR A 100 -7.53 -2.79 11.18
C THR A 100 -8.01 -1.55 11.94
N VAL A 101 -7.44 -0.39 11.64
CA VAL A 101 -7.70 0.88 12.33
C VAL A 101 -8.75 1.71 11.60
N PHE A 102 -8.59 1.91 10.30
CA PHE A 102 -9.52 2.71 9.50
C PHE A 102 -10.75 1.88 9.10
N LYS A 103 -11.94 2.46 9.23
CA LYS A 103 -13.19 1.70 9.16
C LYS A 103 -14.11 2.03 7.97
N PRO A 104 -14.09 3.25 7.38
CA PRO A 104 -14.98 3.55 6.25
C PRO A 104 -14.71 2.65 5.03
N THR A 105 -15.77 2.19 4.39
CA THR A 105 -15.70 1.24 3.27
C THR A 105 -14.80 1.74 2.14
N GLU A 106 -14.95 3.00 1.73
CA GLU A 106 -14.16 3.60 0.66
C GLU A 106 -12.68 3.76 1.02
N VAL A 107 -12.36 3.95 2.30
CA VAL A 107 -10.98 3.99 2.79
C VAL A 107 -10.35 2.59 2.74
N LEU A 108 -11.10 1.57 3.15
CA LEU A 108 -10.64 0.17 3.04
C LEU A 108 -10.45 -0.25 1.58
N MET A 109 -11.35 0.16 0.68
CA MET A 109 -11.19 -0.08 -0.76
C MET A 109 -9.88 0.50 -1.28
N MET A 110 -9.59 1.76 -0.97
CA MET A 110 -8.35 2.43 -1.37
C MET A 110 -7.11 1.70 -0.83
N MET A 111 -7.09 1.41 0.46
CA MET A 111 -5.94 0.75 1.10
C MET A 111 -5.71 -0.66 0.57
N THR A 112 -6.77 -1.40 0.29
CA THR A 112 -6.68 -2.73 -0.30
C THR A 112 -6.12 -2.67 -1.72
N ALA A 113 -6.50 -1.65 -2.51
CA ALA A 113 -5.94 -1.45 -3.84
C ALA A 113 -4.44 -1.09 -3.79
N PHE A 114 -4.03 -0.26 -2.84
CA PHE A 114 -2.61 0.04 -2.62
C PHE A 114 -1.84 -1.22 -2.19
N ALA A 115 -2.35 -1.97 -1.22
CA ALA A 115 -1.74 -3.24 -0.82
C ALA A 115 -1.64 -4.23 -1.99
N ALA A 116 -2.65 -4.31 -2.86
CA ALA A 116 -2.59 -5.14 -4.06
C ALA A 116 -1.51 -4.68 -5.04
N MET A 117 -1.30 -3.38 -5.20
CA MET A 117 -0.23 -2.84 -6.04
C MET A 117 1.16 -3.19 -5.50
N GLU A 118 1.35 -3.19 -4.18
CA GLU A 118 2.63 -3.64 -3.58
C GLU A 118 2.94 -5.11 -3.93
N THR A 119 1.92 -5.96 -4.09
CA THR A 119 2.16 -7.34 -4.54
C THR A 119 2.66 -7.41 -5.98
N VAL A 120 2.22 -6.48 -6.84
CA VAL A 120 2.73 -6.34 -8.21
C VAL A 120 4.19 -5.87 -8.20
N HIS A 121 4.54 -4.90 -7.35
CA HIS A 121 5.92 -4.44 -7.20
C HIS A 121 6.84 -5.57 -6.71
N ILE A 122 6.44 -6.32 -5.69
CA ILE A 122 7.20 -7.48 -5.18
C ILE A 122 7.44 -8.49 -6.30
N ALA A 123 6.41 -8.82 -7.08
CA ALA A 123 6.52 -9.73 -8.21
C ALA A 123 7.42 -9.17 -9.31
N ALA A 124 7.35 -7.87 -9.58
CA ALA A 124 8.18 -7.20 -10.59
C ALA A 124 9.66 -7.20 -10.21
N TYR A 125 10.00 -6.91 -8.96
CA TYR A 125 11.38 -7.02 -8.49
C TYR A 125 11.89 -8.46 -8.53
N SER A 126 11.08 -9.44 -8.13
CA SER A 126 11.44 -10.85 -8.26
C SER A 126 11.74 -11.20 -9.72
N HIS A 127 10.86 -10.83 -10.65
CA HIS A 127 11.03 -11.06 -12.07
C HIS A 127 12.29 -10.38 -12.64
N LEU A 128 12.57 -9.14 -12.24
CA LEU A 128 13.78 -8.41 -12.63
C LEU A 128 15.04 -9.12 -12.14
N LEU A 129 15.11 -9.46 -10.86
CA LEU A 129 16.30 -10.08 -10.27
C LEU A 129 16.60 -11.45 -10.89
N ASP A 130 15.57 -12.26 -11.11
CA ASP A 130 15.70 -13.55 -11.79
C ASP A 130 16.20 -13.36 -13.24
N THR A 131 15.64 -12.37 -13.94
CA THR A 131 15.95 -12.12 -15.37
C THR A 131 17.38 -11.62 -15.58
N ILE A 132 17.90 -10.75 -14.69
CA ILE A 132 19.29 -10.29 -14.77
C ILE A 132 20.28 -11.31 -14.21
N GLY A 133 19.81 -12.41 -13.61
CA GLY A 133 20.64 -13.52 -13.12
C GLY A 133 21.31 -13.20 -11.78
N MET A 134 20.63 -12.52 -10.87
CA MET A 134 21.14 -12.32 -9.51
C MET A 134 21.17 -13.63 -8.73
N PRO A 135 22.24 -13.92 -7.99
CA PRO A 135 22.33 -15.15 -7.20
C PRO A 135 21.34 -15.12 -6.02
N GLU A 136 20.76 -16.28 -5.65
CA GLU A 136 19.83 -16.43 -4.53
C GLU A 136 20.36 -15.91 -3.19
N THR A 137 21.69 -15.92 -3.00
CA THR A 137 22.33 -15.35 -1.80
C THR A 137 22.02 -13.86 -1.63
N GLU A 138 21.73 -13.15 -2.71
CA GLU A 138 21.34 -11.75 -2.66
C GLU A 138 19.94 -11.56 -2.07
N TYR A 139 19.03 -12.52 -2.24
CA TYR A 139 17.67 -12.44 -1.69
C TYR A 139 17.67 -12.42 -0.17
N SER A 140 18.55 -13.19 0.47
CA SER A 140 18.69 -13.18 1.93
C SER A 140 19.43 -11.94 2.46
N ALA A 141 20.22 -11.28 1.63
CA ALA A 141 20.92 -10.06 2.01
C ALA A 141 19.96 -8.89 2.29
N PHE A 142 18.73 -8.94 1.79
CA PHE A 142 17.67 -7.97 2.08
C PHE A 142 17.31 -7.92 3.57
N LEU A 143 17.47 -9.01 4.29
CA LEU A 143 17.23 -9.07 5.73
C LEU A 143 18.13 -8.10 6.52
N GLN A 144 19.29 -7.75 5.99
CA GLN A 144 20.21 -6.79 6.61
C GLN A 144 19.66 -5.35 6.59
N TYR A 145 18.70 -5.05 5.71
CA TYR A 145 18.06 -3.73 5.60
C TYR A 145 16.82 -3.57 6.48
N LYS A 146 16.32 -4.64 7.08
CA LYS A 146 15.12 -4.59 7.90
C LYS A 146 15.26 -3.62 9.07
N ASP A 147 16.41 -3.59 9.71
CA ASP A 147 16.70 -2.66 10.81
C ASP A 147 16.74 -1.20 10.29
N CYS A 148 17.29 -0.97 9.11
CA CYS A 148 17.33 0.35 8.49
C CYS A 148 15.92 0.87 8.17
N LEU A 149 15.01 0.03 7.66
CA LEU A 149 13.63 0.39 7.38
C LEU A 149 12.85 0.74 8.66
N LEU A 150 13.11 0.06 9.77
CA LEU A 150 12.54 0.39 11.07
C LEU A 150 13.00 1.76 11.59
N TYR A 151 14.23 2.17 11.27
CA TYR A 151 14.78 3.47 11.66
C TYR A 151 14.32 4.62 10.76
N THR A 152 14.13 4.38 9.47
CA THR A 152 13.78 5.41 8.49
C THR A 152 12.27 5.63 8.34
N SER A 153 11.45 4.67 8.77
CA SER A 153 9.99 4.81 8.84
C SER A 153 9.59 5.13 10.28
N PRO A 154 9.47 6.41 10.66
CA PRO A 154 9.16 6.75 12.04
C PRO A 154 7.77 6.22 12.40
N SER A 155 7.74 5.18 13.22
CA SER A 155 6.53 4.69 13.87
C SER A 155 5.90 5.85 14.65
N PRO A 156 4.57 5.93 14.75
CA PRO A 156 3.91 6.86 15.68
C PRO A 156 4.42 6.74 17.12
N ARG A 157 4.99 5.59 17.50
CA ARG A 157 5.65 5.39 18.79
C ARG A 157 6.98 6.14 18.92
N ASP A 158 7.71 6.32 17.83
CA ASP A 158 9.02 7.00 17.87
C ASP A 158 8.90 8.50 18.04
N ARG A 159 7.75 9.09 17.70
CA ARG A 159 7.45 10.50 17.98
C ARG A 159 7.31 10.81 19.48
N SER A 160 7.03 9.83 20.31
CA SER A 160 6.91 10.02 21.75
C SER A 160 8.26 10.08 22.48
N VAL A 161 9.35 9.63 21.85
CA VAL A 161 10.68 9.58 22.44
C VAL A 161 11.51 10.82 22.10
N SER A 162 11.15 11.60 21.09
CA SER A 162 11.89 12.82 20.69
C SER A 162 11.40 14.11 21.34
N ARG A 163 10.84 14.06 22.56
CA ARG A 163 10.79 15.26 23.40
C ARG A 163 12.19 15.49 23.96
N MET A 164 12.95 16.35 23.30
CA MET A 164 14.13 16.92 23.92
C MET A 164 13.75 17.55 25.26
N PRO A 165 14.51 17.31 26.33
CA PRO A 165 14.33 18.07 27.54
C PRO A 165 14.60 19.53 27.20
N SER A 166 13.65 20.40 27.50
CA SER A 166 13.87 21.84 27.49
C SER A 166 14.98 22.13 28.49
N SER A 167 16.11 22.62 28.00
CA SER A 167 17.16 23.17 28.81
C SER A 167 16.57 24.31 29.66
N ALA A 168 16.62 24.15 30.97
CA ALA A 168 16.49 25.22 31.93
C ALA A 168 17.70 26.18 31.85
#